data_75447a2db51dc8823310cc4b7276b15e
#
_entry.id   75447a2db51dc8823310cc4b7276b15e
#
_cell.length_a   1.000
_cell.length_b   1.000
_cell.length_c   1.000
_cell.angle_alpha   90.00
_cell.angle_beta   90.00
_cell.angle_gamma   90.00
#
_symmetry.space_group_name_H-M   'P 1'
#
loop_
_entity.id
_entity.type
_entity.pdbx_description
1 polymer ?
#
loop_
_entity_poly.entity_id
_entity_poly.type
_entity_poly.pdbx_seq_one_letter_code
_entity_poly.pdbx_strand_id
1 'polypeptide(L)'
;MPVYEVDGKTPTIHDTVYISDGGTVIGAVTLAEEVTVWTGAVIRADNDTIEVQGQTNIQEGAVLHADPGFPLKVGANVTVGHQAMLHGCTIEDGALIGIQAVVLNGAVIGKNSLVGAGALVTEGKMFPENSLIIGSPAKVARQLTEEQIRLMHVDTADYVARGRRYKETLKRVK
;
A
#
# COMPACT_ATOMS: atom_id res chain seq x y z
N MET A 1 11.04 13.11 9.15
CA MET A 1 10.20 11.88 8.98
C MET A 1 9.70 11.46 10.36
N PRO A 2 8.40 11.42 10.62
CA PRO A 2 7.88 10.89 11.87
C PRO A 2 7.81 9.35 11.82
N VAL A 3 8.82 8.72 12.43
CA VAL A 3 8.88 7.26 12.66
C VAL A 3 8.92 7.03 14.17
N TYR A 4 8.00 6.22 14.68
CA TYR A 4 7.78 6.06 16.10
C TYR A 4 7.83 4.60 16.54
N GLU A 5 8.46 4.36 17.66
CA GLU A 5 8.30 3.13 18.44
C GLU A 5 7.02 3.22 19.30
N VAL A 6 6.32 2.12 19.49
CA VAL A 6 5.22 1.97 20.44
C VAL A 6 5.30 0.59 21.10
N ASP A 7 5.18 0.53 22.42
CA ASP A 7 5.23 -0.70 23.22
C ASP A 7 6.45 -1.61 22.90
N GLY A 8 7.63 -1.00 22.70
CA GLY A 8 8.87 -1.68 22.38
C GLY A 8 8.93 -2.22 20.92
N LYS A 9 7.94 -1.90 20.08
CA LYS A 9 7.90 -2.27 18.66
C LYS A 9 8.45 -1.11 17.83
N THR A 10 9.61 -1.28 17.25
CA THR A 10 10.30 -0.29 16.40
C THR A 10 10.17 -0.68 14.93
N PRO A 11 9.84 0.25 14.01
CA PRO A 11 9.82 -0.04 12.59
C PRO A 11 11.18 -0.47 12.03
N THR A 12 11.16 -1.48 11.16
CA THR A 12 12.32 -1.91 10.37
C THR A 12 12.21 -1.33 8.97
N ILE A 13 13.12 -0.44 8.60
CA ILE A 13 13.03 0.34 7.36
C ILE A 13 14.33 0.18 6.58
N HIS A 14 14.24 -0.31 5.34
CA HIS A 14 15.40 -0.43 4.46
C HIS A 14 15.96 0.95 4.07
N ASP A 15 17.27 1.08 3.91
CA ASP A 15 17.97 2.36 3.67
C ASP A 15 17.53 3.09 2.40
N THR A 16 17.02 2.36 1.41
CA THR A 16 16.53 2.94 0.14
C THR A 16 15.12 3.49 0.21
N VAL A 17 14.37 3.24 1.29
CA VAL A 17 13.00 3.73 1.46
C VAL A 17 12.94 5.26 1.43
N TYR A 18 11.94 5.79 0.75
CA TYR A 18 11.56 7.20 0.83
C TYR A 18 10.33 7.39 1.70
N ILE A 19 10.43 8.17 2.76
CA ILE A 19 9.28 8.62 3.55
C ILE A 19 9.25 10.15 3.49
N SER A 20 8.14 10.70 3.01
CA SER A 20 7.89 12.14 3.02
C SER A 20 7.86 12.69 4.45
N ASP A 21 8.22 13.96 4.64
CA ASP A 21 8.15 14.63 5.96
C ASP A 21 6.75 14.57 6.60
N GLY A 22 5.71 14.50 5.80
CA GLY A 22 4.33 14.32 6.26
C GLY A 22 3.84 12.87 6.34
N GLY A 23 4.66 11.88 5.96
CA GLY A 23 4.33 10.45 6.10
C GLY A 23 4.67 9.95 7.52
N THR A 24 3.83 9.10 8.10
CA THR A 24 4.00 8.62 9.48
C THR A 24 4.05 7.10 9.54
N VAL A 25 5.04 6.54 10.26
CA VAL A 25 5.23 5.09 10.45
C VAL A 25 5.36 4.78 11.93
N ILE A 26 4.54 3.87 12.47
CA ILE A 26 4.44 3.60 13.90
C ILE A 26 4.42 2.08 14.16
N GLY A 27 5.27 1.60 15.08
CA GLY A 27 5.21 0.25 15.65
C GLY A 27 5.85 -0.85 14.79
N ALA A 28 5.26 -2.05 14.81
CA ALA A 28 5.79 -3.26 14.18
C ALA A 28 5.64 -3.25 12.64
N VAL A 29 6.19 -2.24 11.98
CA VAL A 29 6.17 -2.07 10.52
C VAL A 29 7.49 -2.51 9.91
N THR A 30 7.44 -3.27 8.81
CA THR A 30 8.59 -3.58 7.96
C THR A 30 8.39 -2.97 6.58
N LEU A 31 9.32 -2.10 6.16
CA LEU A 31 9.37 -1.52 4.81
C LEU A 31 10.61 -2.03 4.09
N ALA A 32 10.41 -2.79 3.01
CA ALA A 32 11.50 -3.35 2.18
C ALA A 32 12.09 -2.28 1.24
N GLU A 33 13.01 -2.70 0.38
CA GLU A 33 13.76 -1.82 -0.50
C GLU A 33 12.84 -1.00 -1.44
N GLU A 34 13.20 0.26 -1.62
CA GLU A 34 12.54 1.18 -2.56
C GLU A 34 11.04 1.43 -2.33
N VAL A 35 10.52 1.07 -1.15
CA VAL A 35 9.17 1.49 -0.75
C VAL A 35 9.12 3.02 -0.65
N THR A 36 8.00 3.61 -1.08
CA THR A 36 7.78 5.04 -0.96
C THR A 36 6.50 5.34 -0.17
N VAL A 37 6.62 6.19 0.86
CA VAL A 37 5.50 6.63 1.71
C VAL A 37 5.32 8.13 1.54
N TRP A 38 4.20 8.52 0.97
CA TRP A 38 3.92 9.88 0.55
C TRP A 38 3.24 10.72 1.65
N THR A 39 3.13 12.02 1.39
CA THR A 39 2.64 13.01 2.37
C THR A 39 1.25 12.64 2.91
N GLY A 40 1.11 12.66 4.24
CA GLY A 40 -0.14 12.35 4.92
C GLY A 40 -0.50 10.87 4.98
N ALA A 41 0.30 9.97 4.38
CA ALA A 41 0.10 8.54 4.57
C ALA A 41 0.48 8.12 6.00
N VAL A 42 -0.32 7.21 6.58
CA VAL A 42 -0.13 6.69 7.95
C VAL A 42 -0.06 5.16 7.91
N ILE A 43 1.02 4.61 8.44
CA ILE A 43 1.19 3.16 8.62
C ILE A 43 1.33 2.92 10.12
N ARG A 44 0.32 2.31 10.76
CA ARG A 44 0.29 2.10 12.22
C ARG A 44 0.08 0.63 12.56
N ALA A 45 1.13 0.02 13.11
CA ALA A 45 1.22 -1.40 13.50
C ALA A 45 1.38 -1.53 15.02
N ASP A 46 0.43 -1.02 15.78
CA ASP A 46 0.37 -1.13 17.24
C ASP A 46 -0.29 -2.42 17.72
N ASN A 47 -1.26 -2.95 16.98
CA ASN A 47 -1.97 -4.19 17.31
C ASN A 47 -1.27 -5.43 16.73
N ASP A 48 -1.07 -5.48 15.41
CA ASP A 48 -0.42 -6.59 14.69
C ASP A 48 0.60 -6.04 13.70
N THR A 49 1.35 -6.91 13.02
CA THR A 49 2.42 -6.55 12.09
C THR A 49 1.88 -5.98 10.77
N ILE A 50 2.64 -5.04 10.20
CA ILE A 50 2.44 -4.56 8.82
C ILE A 50 3.73 -4.75 8.04
N GLU A 51 3.66 -5.49 6.94
CA GLU A 51 4.78 -5.75 6.04
C GLU A 51 4.49 -5.17 4.66
N VAL A 52 5.41 -4.35 4.14
CA VAL A 52 5.34 -3.78 2.79
C VAL A 52 6.58 -4.19 2.02
N GLN A 53 6.39 -4.97 0.97
CA GLN A 53 7.46 -5.50 0.14
C GLN A 53 7.97 -4.46 -0.87
N GLY A 54 9.12 -4.76 -1.49
CA GLY A 54 9.91 -3.81 -2.28
C GLY A 54 9.17 -3.16 -3.45
N GLN A 55 9.62 -1.95 -3.79
CA GLN A 55 9.13 -1.16 -4.94
C GLN A 55 7.63 -0.79 -4.86
N THR A 56 7.05 -0.85 -3.68
CA THR A 56 5.64 -0.51 -3.43
C THR A 56 5.50 0.97 -3.04
N ASN A 57 4.45 1.62 -3.52
CA ASN A 57 4.16 3.01 -3.17
C ASN A 57 2.86 3.15 -2.38
N ILE A 58 2.94 3.92 -1.27
CA ILE A 58 1.82 4.25 -0.40
C ILE A 58 1.54 5.74 -0.58
N GLN A 59 0.52 6.07 -1.35
CA GLN A 59 0.26 7.42 -1.81
C GLN A 59 -0.37 8.32 -0.74
N GLU A 60 -0.50 9.59 -1.06
CA GLU A 60 -0.92 10.65 -0.13
C GLU A 60 -2.24 10.32 0.58
N GLY A 61 -2.21 10.44 1.90
CA GLY A 61 -3.38 10.22 2.75
C GLY A 61 -3.85 8.78 2.89
N ALA A 62 -3.16 7.80 2.31
CA ALA A 62 -3.49 6.39 2.52
C ALA A 62 -3.26 5.99 3.98
N VAL A 63 -4.10 5.10 4.50
CA VAL A 63 -4.02 4.60 5.89
C VAL A 63 -3.89 3.08 5.87
N LEU A 64 -2.85 2.57 6.52
CA LEU A 64 -2.58 1.15 6.70
C LEU A 64 -2.64 0.83 8.20
N HIS A 65 -3.52 -0.07 8.59
CA HIS A 65 -3.68 -0.50 9.98
C HIS A 65 -3.96 -2.01 10.06
N ALA A 66 -3.77 -2.58 11.23
CA ALA A 66 -3.99 -4.00 11.50
C ALA A 66 -4.71 -4.18 12.84
N ASP A 67 -5.67 -5.10 12.89
CA ASP A 67 -6.28 -5.56 14.15
C ASP A 67 -5.55 -6.81 14.68
N PRO A 68 -5.67 -7.13 15.98
CA PRO A 68 -5.10 -8.36 16.53
C PRO A 68 -5.58 -9.61 15.78
N GLY A 69 -4.65 -10.42 15.27
CA GLY A 69 -4.94 -11.62 14.49
C GLY A 69 -5.20 -11.36 12.99
N PHE A 70 -5.11 -10.10 12.54
CA PHE A 70 -5.23 -9.70 11.14
C PHE A 70 -4.01 -8.89 10.70
N PRO A 71 -2.83 -9.52 10.53
CA PRO A 71 -1.66 -8.81 10.02
C PRO A 71 -1.92 -8.26 8.62
N LEU A 72 -1.35 -7.10 8.32
CA LEU A 72 -1.45 -6.51 6.99
C LEU A 72 -0.20 -6.86 6.17
N LYS A 73 -0.42 -7.44 4.99
CA LYS A 73 0.66 -7.77 4.06
C LYS A 73 0.43 -7.09 2.72
N VAL A 74 1.40 -6.32 2.29
CA VAL A 74 1.41 -5.69 0.97
C VAL A 74 2.60 -6.23 0.19
N GLY A 75 2.34 -6.86 -0.94
CA GLY A 75 3.33 -7.46 -1.84
C GLY A 75 4.26 -6.45 -2.50
N ALA A 76 5.14 -6.95 -3.34
CA ALA A 76 6.06 -6.15 -4.12
C ALA A 76 5.37 -5.50 -5.34
N ASN A 77 5.91 -4.36 -5.78
CA ASN A 77 5.39 -3.63 -6.96
C ASN A 77 3.90 -3.28 -6.85
N VAL A 78 3.41 -2.99 -5.66
CA VAL A 78 2.02 -2.59 -5.42
C VAL A 78 1.88 -1.08 -5.43
N THR A 79 0.78 -0.59 -6.00
CA THR A 79 0.36 0.81 -5.84
C THR A 79 -0.83 0.88 -4.88
N VAL A 80 -0.66 1.57 -3.76
CA VAL A 80 -1.76 1.95 -2.84
C VAL A 80 -2.12 3.40 -3.13
N GLY A 81 -3.24 3.59 -3.81
CA GLY A 81 -3.70 4.89 -4.30
C GLY A 81 -4.04 5.88 -3.20
N HIS A 82 -4.13 7.15 -3.59
CA HIS A 82 -4.41 8.26 -2.68
C HIS A 82 -5.64 8.00 -1.80
N GLN A 83 -5.50 8.25 -0.48
CA GLN A 83 -6.56 8.11 0.51
C GLN A 83 -7.19 6.69 0.59
N ALA A 84 -6.53 5.67 0.04
CA ALA A 84 -6.99 4.29 0.21
C ALA A 84 -6.83 3.84 1.67
N MET A 85 -7.73 2.96 2.13
CA MET A 85 -7.68 2.35 3.45
C MET A 85 -7.43 0.85 3.33
N LEU A 86 -6.33 0.37 3.88
CA LEU A 86 -6.03 -1.05 4.01
C LEU A 86 -6.05 -1.44 5.48
N HIS A 87 -6.87 -2.42 5.82
CA HIS A 87 -7.06 -2.85 7.19
C HIS A 87 -6.97 -4.36 7.32
N GLY A 88 -5.88 -4.88 7.93
CA GLY A 88 -5.71 -6.30 8.23
C GLY A 88 -5.90 -7.26 7.04
N CYS A 89 -5.46 -6.88 5.85
CA CYS A 89 -5.68 -7.60 4.59
C CYS A 89 -4.38 -8.05 3.93
N THR A 90 -4.49 -8.80 2.85
CA THR A 90 -3.37 -9.21 2.00
C THR A 90 -3.55 -8.65 0.60
N ILE A 91 -2.58 -7.89 0.14
CA ILE A 91 -2.48 -7.38 -1.22
C ILE A 91 -1.30 -8.09 -1.88
N GLU A 92 -1.53 -8.89 -2.90
CA GLU A 92 -0.47 -9.63 -3.57
C GLU A 92 0.28 -8.77 -4.58
N ASP A 93 1.42 -9.29 -5.07
CA ASP A 93 2.37 -8.57 -5.92
C ASP A 93 1.71 -7.95 -7.16
N GLY A 94 2.17 -6.76 -7.54
CA GLY A 94 1.75 -6.06 -8.74
C GLY A 94 0.32 -5.53 -8.74
N ALA A 95 -0.41 -5.65 -7.63
CA ALA A 95 -1.77 -5.14 -7.54
C ALA A 95 -1.81 -3.60 -7.46
N LEU A 96 -2.93 -3.03 -7.89
CA LEU A 96 -3.22 -1.61 -7.75
C LEU A 96 -4.51 -1.41 -6.94
N ILE A 97 -4.40 -0.68 -5.85
CA ILE A 97 -5.53 -0.27 -5.03
C ILE A 97 -5.90 1.16 -5.44
N GLY A 98 -7.07 1.33 -5.98
CA GLY A 98 -7.54 2.62 -6.49
C GLY A 98 -7.77 3.67 -5.41
N ILE A 99 -7.85 4.93 -5.85
CA ILE A 99 -8.06 6.10 -4.98
C ILE A 99 -9.31 5.89 -4.11
N GLN A 100 -9.17 6.13 -2.78
CA GLN A 100 -10.24 6.01 -1.79
C GLN A 100 -10.89 4.61 -1.70
N ALA A 101 -10.27 3.58 -2.23
CA ALA A 101 -10.76 2.21 -2.02
C ALA A 101 -10.51 1.77 -0.57
N VAL A 102 -11.40 0.93 -0.06
CA VAL A 102 -11.32 0.35 1.30
C VAL A 102 -11.23 -1.16 1.19
N VAL A 103 -10.22 -1.76 1.85
CA VAL A 103 -10.01 -3.20 1.90
C VAL A 103 -9.94 -3.64 3.37
N LEU A 104 -10.88 -4.49 3.82
CA LEU A 104 -11.09 -4.84 5.22
C LEU A 104 -10.42 -6.16 5.63
N ASN A 105 -10.50 -6.48 6.94
CA ASN A 105 -9.82 -7.59 7.60
C ASN A 105 -9.99 -8.93 6.87
N GLY A 106 -8.88 -9.65 6.71
CA GLY A 106 -8.84 -10.97 6.11
C GLY A 106 -9.14 -11.01 4.60
N ALA A 107 -9.36 -9.85 3.96
CA ALA A 107 -9.53 -9.82 2.51
C ALA A 107 -8.20 -10.09 1.80
N VAL A 108 -8.28 -10.73 0.62
CA VAL A 108 -7.12 -11.02 -0.23
C VAL A 108 -7.36 -10.50 -1.64
N ILE A 109 -6.48 -9.64 -2.10
CA ILE A 109 -6.45 -9.16 -3.48
C ILE A 109 -5.33 -9.89 -4.22
N GLY A 110 -5.71 -10.71 -5.20
CA GLY A 110 -4.77 -11.53 -5.98
C GLY A 110 -3.83 -10.70 -6.85
N LYS A 111 -2.74 -11.32 -7.28
CA LYS A 111 -1.66 -10.70 -8.07
C LYS A 111 -2.18 -9.91 -9.27
N ASN A 112 -1.52 -8.80 -9.56
CA ASN A 112 -1.82 -7.97 -10.74
C ASN A 112 -3.28 -7.52 -10.85
N SER A 113 -4.05 -7.56 -9.76
CA SER A 113 -5.45 -7.13 -9.77
C SER A 113 -5.57 -5.63 -9.53
N LEU A 114 -6.64 -5.04 -10.06
CA LEU A 114 -6.97 -3.64 -9.90
C LEU A 114 -8.26 -3.51 -9.09
N VAL A 115 -8.16 -2.91 -7.91
CA VAL A 115 -9.32 -2.47 -7.13
C VAL A 115 -9.65 -1.06 -7.57
N GLY A 116 -10.85 -0.85 -8.11
CA GLY A 116 -11.28 0.44 -8.64
C GLY A 116 -11.42 1.50 -7.55
N ALA A 117 -11.33 2.77 -7.95
CA ALA A 117 -11.48 3.90 -7.04
C ALA A 117 -12.83 3.85 -6.29
N GLY A 118 -12.81 4.13 -4.97
CA GLY A 118 -13.99 4.11 -4.12
C GLY A 118 -14.62 2.72 -3.88
N ALA A 119 -13.98 1.65 -4.31
CA ALA A 119 -14.50 0.29 -4.08
C ALA A 119 -14.41 -0.10 -2.61
N LEU A 120 -15.41 -0.85 -2.11
CA LEU A 120 -15.42 -1.44 -0.76
C LEU A 120 -15.27 -2.96 -0.83
N VAL A 121 -14.08 -3.44 -0.48
CA VAL A 121 -13.79 -4.87 -0.30
C VAL A 121 -14.09 -5.24 1.14
N THR A 122 -15.14 -6.01 1.35
CA THR A 122 -15.60 -6.44 2.67
C THR A 122 -14.71 -7.56 3.25
N GLU A 123 -14.82 -7.76 4.56
CA GLU A 123 -14.02 -8.74 5.32
C GLU A 123 -14.04 -10.14 4.72
N GLY A 124 -12.89 -10.82 4.75
CA GLY A 124 -12.70 -12.19 4.33
C GLY A 124 -12.92 -12.46 2.84
N LYS A 125 -13.12 -11.44 2.01
CA LYS A 125 -13.29 -11.63 0.56
C LYS A 125 -11.95 -11.95 -0.11
N MET A 126 -11.97 -12.97 -0.95
CA MET A 126 -10.80 -13.38 -1.73
C MET A 126 -11.08 -13.15 -3.22
N PHE A 127 -10.19 -12.42 -3.87
CA PHE A 127 -10.29 -12.11 -5.30
C PHE A 127 -9.11 -12.76 -6.05
N PRO A 128 -9.38 -13.43 -7.19
CA PRO A 128 -8.33 -14.07 -7.97
C PRO A 128 -7.41 -13.03 -8.63
N GLU A 129 -6.25 -13.50 -9.07
CA GLU A 129 -5.28 -12.69 -9.81
C GLU A 129 -5.86 -12.08 -11.11
N ASN A 130 -5.24 -11.03 -11.59
CA ASN A 130 -5.55 -10.36 -12.87
C ASN A 130 -7.00 -9.84 -12.96
N SER A 131 -7.64 -9.52 -11.84
CA SER A 131 -9.04 -9.13 -11.78
C SER A 131 -9.23 -7.62 -11.73
N LEU A 132 -10.23 -7.11 -12.46
CA LEU A 132 -10.81 -5.80 -12.21
C LEU A 132 -11.91 -5.95 -11.15
N ILE A 133 -11.72 -5.30 -9.99
CA ILE A 133 -12.56 -5.42 -8.80
C ILE A 133 -13.18 -4.05 -8.54
N ILE A 134 -14.51 -3.92 -8.64
CA ILE A 134 -15.21 -2.62 -8.51
C ILE A 134 -16.51 -2.74 -7.73
N GLY A 135 -16.96 -1.62 -7.18
CA GLY A 135 -18.27 -1.49 -6.53
C GLY A 135 -18.22 -1.47 -5.01
N SER A 136 -19.37 -1.27 -4.37
CA SER A 136 -19.58 -1.26 -2.93
C SER A 136 -20.89 -1.99 -2.60
N PRO A 137 -20.82 -3.26 -2.16
CA PRO A 137 -19.64 -4.10 -1.99
C PRO A 137 -18.98 -4.48 -3.32
N ALA A 138 -17.65 -4.63 -3.30
CA ALA A 138 -16.86 -4.91 -4.49
C ALA A 138 -17.04 -6.33 -5.03
N LYS A 139 -17.00 -6.46 -6.36
CA LYS A 139 -17.07 -7.73 -7.10
C LYS A 139 -16.11 -7.72 -8.27
N VAL A 140 -15.72 -8.91 -8.74
CA VAL A 140 -14.99 -9.04 -10.00
C VAL A 140 -15.92 -8.60 -11.15
N ALA A 141 -15.50 -7.57 -11.88
CA ALA A 141 -16.21 -7.12 -13.06
C ALA A 141 -15.76 -7.87 -14.32
N ARG A 142 -14.45 -8.12 -14.45
CA ARG A 142 -13.83 -8.86 -15.55
C ARG A 142 -12.35 -9.15 -15.23
N GLN A 143 -11.70 -9.93 -16.09
CA GLN A 143 -10.26 -10.05 -16.10
C GLN A 143 -9.61 -8.80 -16.73
N LEU A 144 -8.42 -8.45 -16.27
CA LEU A 144 -7.57 -7.44 -16.89
C LEU A 144 -6.87 -8.03 -18.12
N THR A 145 -6.61 -7.19 -19.11
CA THR A 145 -5.75 -7.55 -20.21
C THR A 145 -4.27 -7.44 -19.83
N GLU A 146 -3.39 -8.16 -20.52
CA GLU A 146 -1.94 -8.06 -20.33
C GLU A 146 -1.43 -6.61 -20.46
N GLU A 147 -1.98 -5.85 -21.41
CA GLU A 147 -1.64 -4.45 -21.61
C GLU A 147 -2.04 -3.58 -20.42
N GLN A 148 -3.20 -3.81 -19.81
CA GLN A 148 -3.63 -3.10 -18.60
C GLN A 148 -2.70 -3.39 -17.41
N ILE A 149 -2.32 -4.65 -17.22
CA ILE A 149 -1.37 -5.07 -16.19
C ILE A 149 -0.01 -4.40 -16.43
N ARG A 150 0.48 -4.42 -17.67
CA ARG A 150 1.74 -3.77 -18.04
C ARG A 150 1.74 -2.27 -17.70
N LEU A 151 0.64 -1.56 -18.02
CA LEU A 151 0.50 -0.13 -17.71
C LEU A 151 0.51 0.14 -16.20
N MET A 152 -0.16 -0.69 -15.39
CA MET A 152 -0.11 -0.59 -13.92
C MET A 152 1.32 -0.70 -13.41
N HIS A 153 2.11 -1.63 -13.93
CA HIS A 153 3.51 -1.80 -13.52
C HIS A 153 4.40 -0.63 -13.94
N VAL A 154 4.14 -0.01 -15.10
CA VAL A 154 4.84 1.22 -15.53
C VAL A 154 4.57 2.35 -14.54
N ASP A 155 3.31 2.57 -14.17
CA ASP A 155 2.94 3.60 -13.20
C ASP A 155 3.61 3.37 -11.83
N THR A 156 3.68 2.11 -11.38
CA THR A 156 4.36 1.76 -10.13
C THR A 156 5.87 2.04 -10.21
N ALA A 157 6.52 1.68 -11.32
CA ALA A 157 7.94 1.97 -11.54
C ALA A 157 8.25 3.47 -11.58
N ASP A 158 7.34 4.30 -12.09
CA ASP A 158 7.47 5.76 -12.06
C ASP A 158 7.48 6.29 -10.62
N TYR A 159 6.71 5.69 -9.70
CA TYR A 159 6.74 6.06 -8.29
C TYR A 159 8.06 5.68 -7.61
N VAL A 160 8.68 4.57 -7.96
CA VAL A 160 10.04 4.21 -7.51
C VAL A 160 11.05 5.27 -7.95
N ALA A 161 11.06 5.62 -9.23
CA ALA A 161 11.94 6.65 -9.79
C ALA A 161 11.69 8.01 -9.13
N ARG A 162 10.43 8.36 -8.88
CA ARG A 162 10.02 9.58 -8.20
C ARG A 162 10.51 9.61 -6.75
N GLY A 163 10.40 8.52 -6.01
CA GLY A 163 10.90 8.39 -4.65
C GLY A 163 12.42 8.64 -4.55
N ARG A 164 13.21 8.02 -5.44
CA ARG A 164 14.66 8.25 -5.54
C ARG A 164 14.96 9.74 -5.78
N ARG A 165 14.28 10.36 -6.77
CA ARG A 165 14.45 11.79 -7.09
C ARG A 165 14.09 12.68 -5.90
N TYR A 166 12.98 12.42 -5.19
CA TYR A 166 12.57 13.23 -4.04
C TYR A 166 13.56 13.09 -2.87
N LYS A 167 14.07 11.90 -2.63
CA LYS A 167 15.10 11.66 -1.61
C LYS A 167 16.35 12.50 -1.83
N GLU A 168 16.71 12.76 -3.08
CA GLU A 168 17.91 13.52 -3.46
C GLU A 168 17.65 15.04 -3.58
N THR A 169 16.48 15.43 -4.07
CA THR A 169 16.27 16.80 -4.56
C THR A 169 15.24 17.61 -3.80
N LEU A 170 14.35 16.96 -3.02
CA LEU A 170 13.31 17.69 -2.27
C LEU A 170 13.94 18.52 -1.15
N LYS A 171 13.67 19.82 -1.14
CA LYS A 171 14.18 20.75 -0.14
C LYS A 171 13.05 21.57 0.45
N ARG A 172 13.00 21.63 1.77
CA ARG A 172 12.11 22.56 2.47
C ARG A 172 12.60 23.98 2.26
N VAL A 173 11.70 24.87 1.84
CA VAL A 173 12.02 26.27 1.53
C VAL A 173 11.48 27.28 2.56
N LYS A 174 10.60 26.84 3.46
CA LYS A 174 10.05 27.62 4.59
C LYS A 174 9.73 26.71 5.76
#